data_f64517a9d8ba9e4237c336c14a9f4791
#
_entry.id   f64517a9d8ba9e4237c336c14a9f4791
#
_cell.length_a   1.000
_cell.length_b   1.000
_cell.length_c   1.000
_cell.angle_alpha   90.00
_cell.angle_beta   90.00
_cell.angle_gamma   90.00
#
_symmetry.space_group_name_H-M   'P 1'
#
loop_
_entity.id
_entity.type
_entity.pdbx_description
1 polymer ?
#
loop_
_entity_poly.entity_id
_entity_poly.type
_entity_poly.pdbx_seq_one_letter_code
_entity_poly.pdbx_strand_id
1 'polypeptide(L)'
;MTSPLPSRRLPRPRTAPPAGTGGGAARHGSIGGTWAARLSWPVAFAAFAVPLVLLLASLGLHRASAVRPLGLVVTDAYSGAPIPGAVATIGDRQVAASDQGIVDLQDAAAATGVLVSAPGHEAVTAEIDPARAKSWSVALRPNVLSGEVTDAKSGVPVAGASVAVQANDATYATGTTGDDGRFQLANVPAGATVSVSSETYGTASQPVGQTTVVDFKMVPTLVTGTVVNDAGAPIAGARVTAANGSAAATTGPDGAFRMVGGTDVAEVVVEAPGFDRLTMAVPENRTLAATIEPQRIKSLYAPGPAIADPDTRAELLRIADETEINAIVVDVKQDTIFYDTQVPFFKDLPGVVTPLYDPKAILEELHAHNLYVIARMVVFKDPVVAEARPDLDVIDETTGGPWRDDNGAAWVNAFKPELWQANAELAAELVHLGFDEVQYDYIRLPSDGNLKIADFGNDYSEASRRAAITGAVKAGADAVHAAGGRISVDLFPVVAIYNNDQGIGQTLEDLTPLVDYVSLMIYPSHFATGNIPVDGPPNDFPAETVKYTLDRAHEIVPGSELKMRPWLQDFTYPMEGYSAYGPTQVREQIDAAEAEGVSGWILWNAATEFSVDALKPAS
;
A
#
# COMPACT_ATOMS: atom_id res chain seq x y z
N MET A 1 6.44 55.75 15.99
CA MET A 1 7.66 56.58 15.85
C MET A 1 8.74 55.65 15.32
N THR A 2 9.06 55.83 14.08
CA THR A 2 10.00 55.04 13.26
C THR A 2 11.43 55.50 13.50
N SER A 3 12.35 54.57 13.64
CA SER A 3 13.77 54.79 13.36
C SER A 3 14.39 53.54 12.74
N PRO A 4 15.11 53.67 11.61
CA PRO A 4 15.66 52.54 10.88
C PRO A 4 17.07 52.17 11.33
N LEU A 5 17.39 50.89 11.33
CA LEU A 5 18.72 50.32 11.54
C LEU A 5 19.54 50.27 10.23
N PRO A 6 20.87 50.40 10.26
CA PRO A 6 21.71 50.54 9.07
C PRO A 6 22.11 49.19 8.45
N SER A 7 22.12 49.21 7.12
CA SER A 7 22.59 48.13 6.24
C SER A 7 24.07 47.80 6.41
N ARG A 8 24.43 46.53 6.64
CA ARG A 8 25.79 46.01 6.47
C ARG A 8 25.92 45.22 5.18
N ARG A 9 26.87 45.65 4.34
CA ARG A 9 27.27 45.02 3.07
C ARG A 9 28.03 43.70 3.33
N LEU A 10 27.66 42.66 2.62
CA LEU A 10 28.41 41.40 2.50
C LEU A 10 29.57 41.53 1.50
N PRO A 11 30.72 40.86 1.71
CA PRO A 11 31.82 40.80 0.75
C PRO A 11 31.61 39.64 -0.27
N ARG A 12 32.05 39.90 -1.51
CA ARG A 12 31.99 38.99 -2.66
C ARG A 12 33.03 37.85 -2.55
N PRO A 13 32.78 36.68 -3.14
CA PRO A 13 33.69 35.54 -3.13
C PRO A 13 34.82 35.70 -4.15
N ARG A 14 35.99 35.16 -3.80
CA ARG A 14 37.20 35.07 -4.63
C ARG A 14 37.17 33.78 -5.47
N THR A 15 37.53 33.96 -6.71
CA THR A 15 37.74 32.93 -7.76
C THR A 15 38.96 32.06 -7.51
N ALA A 16 38.82 30.78 -7.83
CA ALA A 16 39.92 29.77 -7.89
C ALA A 16 40.61 29.79 -9.25
N PRO A 17 41.92 29.48 -9.33
CA PRO A 17 42.63 29.18 -10.58
C PRO A 17 42.79 27.68 -10.86
N PRO A 18 43.21 27.30 -12.09
CA PRO A 18 42.87 26.03 -12.72
C PRO A 18 43.91 24.91 -12.57
N ALA A 19 43.49 23.71 -13.02
CA ALA A 19 44.19 22.44 -13.03
C ALA A 19 45.47 22.44 -13.85
N GLY A 20 46.46 21.72 -13.33
CA GLY A 20 47.68 21.32 -14.00
C GLY A 20 47.71 19.84 -14.32
N THR A 21 48.02 19.54 -15.55
CA THR A 21 48.24 18.25 -16.21
C THR A 21 49.61 17.64 -15.90
N GLY A 22 49.70 16.30 -15.96
CA GLY A 22 50.92 15.52 -16.09
C GLY A 22 50.75 14.15 -15.43
N GLY A 23 50.75 13.02 -16.06
CA GLY A 23 51.64 12.51 -17.10
C GLY A 23 52.66 11.59 -16.46
N GLY A 24 52.61 10.28 -16.69
CA GLY A 24 53.70 9.43 -16.29
C GLY A 24 53.36 7.94 -16.20
N ALA A 25 53.84 7.26 -17.18
CA ALA A 25 53.70 5.86 -17.56
C ALA A 25 54.59 4.88 -16.78
N ALA A 26 54.22 3.62 -16.90
CA ALA A 26 55.01 2.40 -17.10
C ALA A 26 55.67 1.71 -15.89
N ARG A 27 55.39 0.46 -15.70
CA ARG A 27 56.17 -0.74 -16.08
C ARG A 27 55.98 -1.94 -15.13
N HIS A 28 55.61 -3.06 -15.75
CA HIS A 28 56.14 -4.42 -15.63
C HIS A 28 56.39 -5.08 -14.26
N GLY A 29 55.83 -6.27 -14.17
CA GLY A 29 56.25 -7.33 -13.26
C GLY A 29 55.44 -8.61 -13.49
N SER A 30 55.89 -9.44 -14.41
CA SER A 30 55.46 -10.83 -14.64
C SER A 30 56.01 -11.77 -13.58
N ILE A 31 55.34 -12.88 -13.33
CA ILE A 31 55.83 -14.25 -13.03
C ILE A 31 54.55 -14.99 -12.58
N GLY A 32 53.96 -15.99 -13.24
CA GLY A 32 54.58 -17.23 -13.65
C GLY A 32 54.09 -18.32 -12.69
N GLY A 33 53.27 -19.22 -13.17
CA GLY A 33 52.82 -20.36 -12.36
C GLY A 33 51.74 -21.16 -13.04
N THR A 34 52.11 -21.97 -13.99
CA THR A 34 51.40 -23.10 -14.59
C THR A 34 50.91 -24.08 -13.54
N TRP A 35 49.70 -24.61 -13.68
CA TRP A 35 49.41 -26.05 -13.59
C TRP A 35 48.09 -26.37 -14.32
N ALA A 36 48.29 -27.21 -15.34
CA ALA A 36 47.26 -27.88 -16.11
C ALA A 36 46.72 -29.10 -15.34
N ALA A 37 45.46 -29.41 -15.55
CA ALA A 37 44.89 -30.76 -15.70
C ALA A 37 43.37 -30.66 -15.51
N ARG A 38 42.59 -31.05 -16.32
CA ARG A 38 42.23 -32.17 -17.16
C ARG A 38 40.78 -32.00 -17.60
N LEU A 39 40.62 -32.08 -18.90
CA LEU A 39 39.35 -32.36 -19.57
C LEU A 39 38.65 -33.59 -19.00
N SER A 40 37.33 -33.54 -18.92
CA SER A 40 36.52 -34.69 -19.24
C SER A 40 35.26 -34.23 -19.98
N TRP A 41 35.25 -34.43 -21.26
CA TRP A 41 34.06 -34.63 -22.07
C TRP A 41 33.40 -35.96 -21.67
N PRO A 42 32.03 -36.16 -21.84
CA PRO A 42 31.48 -36.31 -23.18
C PRO A 42 30.06 -35.71 -23.34
N VAL A 43 29.88 -34.86 -24.33
CA VAL A 43 28.57 -34.67 -24.96
C VAL A 43 28.84 -34.57 -26.47
N ALA A 44 28.80 -35.67 -27.12
CA ALA A 44 28.59 -35.79 -28.56
C ALA A 44 28.35 -37.27 -28.88
N PHE A 45 27.06 -37.68 -28.92
CA PHE A 45 26.60 -38.86 -29.69
C PHE A 45 25.07 -38.95 -29.57
N ALA A 46 24.35 -38.07 -30.28
CA ALA A 46 22.92 -38.25 -30.55
C ALA A 46 22.49 -37.48 -31.83
N ALA A 47 23.28 -37.59 -32.91
CA ALA A 47 22.88 -36.93 -34.18
C ALA A 47 23.14 -37.81 -35.40
N PHE A 48 23.19 -39.16 -35.27
CA PHE A 48 23.40 -40.03 -36.42
C PHE A 48 22.63 -41.35 -36.40
N ALA A 49 21.37 -41.35 -35.95
CA ALA A 49 20.57 -42.60 -35.95
C ALA A 49 19.26 -42.51 -36.77
N VAL A 50 18.98 -41.41 -37.46
CA VAL A 50 17.72 -41.28 -38.23
C VAL A 50 17.80 -41.60 -39.71
N PRO A 51 18.94 -41.58 -40.44
CA PRO A 51 18.93 -41.94 -41.86
C PRO A 51 19.12 -43.43 -42.18
N LEU A 52 19.42 -44.32 -41.17
CA LEU A 52 19.73 -45.70 -41.50
C LEU A 52 18.50 -46.64 -41.57
N VAL A 53 17.38 -46.24 -41.00
CA VAL A 53 16.13 -47.02 -41.03
C VAL A 53 15.34 -46.83 -42.34
N LEU A 54 15.58 -45.74 -43.07
CA LEU A 54 14.98 -45.50 -44.38
C LEU A 54 15.70 -46.14 -45.57
N LEU A 55 16.94 -46.67 -45.34
CA LEU A 55 17.71 -47.29 -46.43
C LEU A 55 17.58 -48.82 -46.45
N LEU A 56 17.04 -49.47 -45.43
CA LEU A 56 16.85 -50.93 -45.39
C LEU A 56 15.45 -51.36 -45.85
N ALA A 57 14.52 -50.43 -46.06
CA ALA A 57 13.20 -50.69 -46.63
C ALA A 57 13.18 -50.68 -48.15
N SER A 58 14.29 -50.34 -48.84
CA SER A 58 14.35 -50.21 -50.30
C SER A 58 14.95 -51.42 -51.06
N LEU A 59 15.41 -52.45 -50.35
CA LEU A 59 16.13 -53.60 -50.99
C LEU A 59 15.40 -54.95 -50.91
N GLY A 60 14.09 -54.98 -50.77
CA GLY A 60 13.35 -56.23 -50.64
C GLY A 60 11.98 -56.31 -51.33
N LEU A 61 11.85 -55.78 -52.57
CA LEU A 61 10.60 -56.00 -53.32
C LEU A 61 10.86 -56.15 -54.80
N HIS A 62 11.20 -57.42 -55.21
CA HIS A 62 11.02 -57.82 -56.61
C HIS A 62 9.68 -58.58 -56.74
N ARG A 63 8.79 -57.93 -57.56
CA ARG A 63 7.70 -58.56 -58.34
C ARG A 63 6.49 -59.15 -57.61
N ALA A 64 5.49 -58.33 -57.43
CA ALA A 64 4.14 -58.63 -57.86
C ALA A 64 3.48 -57.32 -58.26
N SER A 65 2.91 -57.23 -59.44
CA SER A 65 2.01 -56.14 -59.85
C SER A 65 0.73 -56.22 -59.04
N ALA A 66 0.83 -55.89 -57.76
CA ALA A 66 -0.31 -55.65 -56.90
C ALA A 66 -0.66 -54.16 -57.08
N VAL A 67 -1.85 -53.88 -57.49
CA VAL A 67 -2.49 -52.57 -57.35
C VAL A 67 -2.15 -52.09 -55.94
N ARG A 68 -1.28 -51.08 -55.81
CA ARG A 68 -1.01 -50.52 -54.49
C ARG A 68 -2.35 -50.03 -53.95
N PRO A 69 -2.80 -50.51 -52.81
CA PRO A 69 -4.07 -50.05 -52.26
C PRO A 69 -3.98 -48.56 -52.02
N LEU A 70 -5.06 -47.86 -52.30
CA LEU A 70 -5.24 -46.47 -51.90
C LEU A 70 -5.15 -46.41 -50.36
N GLY A 71 -4.14 -45.78 -49.86
CA GLY A 71 -3.89 -45.75 -48.40
C GLY A 71 -3.79 -44.34 -47.86
N LEU A 72 -4.40 -44.11 -46.70
CA LEU A 72 -4.26 -42.91 -45.91
C LEU A 72 -3.47 -43.24 -44.65
N VAL A 73 -2.32 -42.61 -44.48
CA VAL A 73 -1.49 -42.73 -43.26
C VAL A 73 -1.93 -41.68 -42.24
N VAL A 74 -2.33 -42.14 -41.08
CA VAL A 74 -2.73 -41.27 -39.97
C VAL A 74 -1.63 -41.28 -38.89
N THR A 75 -1.11 -40.08 -38.60
CA THR A 75 -0.05 -39.90 -37.62
C THR A 75 -0.42 -38.86 -36.56
N ASP A 76 0.18 -38.95 -35.43
CA ASP A 76 0.14 -37.88 -34.41
C ASP A 76 0.99 -36.69 -34.86
N ALA A 77 0.43 -35.50 -34.80
CA ALA A 77 1.07 -34.29 -35.33
C ALA A 77 2.29 -33.82 -34.52
N TYR A 78 2.40 -34.23 -33.25
CA TYR A 78 3.51 -33.81 -32.39
C TYR A 78 4.66 -34.81 -32.38
N SER A 79 4.33 -36.09 -32.29
CA SER A 79 5.33 -37.17 -32.23
C SER A 79 5.68 -37.76 -33.59
N GLY A 80 4.83 -37.60 -34.59
CA GLY A 80 4.94 -38.25 -35.89
C GLY A 80 4.64 -39.76 -35.84
N ALA A 81 4.24 -40.29 -34.67
CA ALA A 81 3.93 -41.71 -34.52
C ALA A 81 2.62 -42.08 -35.25
N PRO A 82 2.51 -43.33 -35.79
CA PRO A 82 1.25 -43.78 -36.33
C PRO A 82 0.17 -43.88 -35.25
N ILE A 83 -1.09 -43.58 -35.61
CA ILE A 83 -2.23 -43.68 -34.70
C ILE A 83 -3.04 -44.97 -35.03
N PRO A 84 -2.84 -46.06 -34.31
CA PRO A 84 -3.64 -47.31 -34.49
C PRO A 84 -5.11 -47.04 -34.19
N GLY A 85 -6.01 -47.66 -34.96
CA GLY A 85 -7.44 -47.57 -34.73
C GLY A 85 -8.06 -46.18 -35.01
N ALA A 86 -7.32 -45.20 -35.57
CA ALA A 86 -7.91 -43.97 -36.09
C ALA A 86 -8.99 -44.31 -37.11
N VAL A 87 -10.12 -43.58 -37.08
CA VAL A 87 -11.27 -43.86 -37.93
C VAL A 87 -11.35 -42.82 -39.05
N ALA A 88 -11.37 -43.33 -40.29
CA ALA A 88 -11.66 -42.52 -41.45
C ALA A 88 -13.14 -42.75 -41.88
N THR A 89 -13.92 -41.67 -41.98
CA THR A 89 -15.32 -41.67 -42.40
C THR A 89 -15.43 -41.15 -43.84
N ILE A 90 -15.93 -41.99 -44.75
CA ILE A 90 -16.11 -41.70 -46.15
C ILE A 90 -17.59 -41.88 -46.48
N GLY A 91 -18.36 -40.78 -46.65
CA GLY A 91 -19.80 -40.84 -46.66
C GLY A 91 -20.34 -41.52 -45.41
N ASP A 92 -21.10 -42.64 -45.57
CA ASP A 92 -21.66 -43.40 -44.45
C ASP A 92 -20.74 -44.55 -43.96
N ARG A 93 -19.56 -44.74 -44.57
CA ARG A 93 -18.64 -45.82 -44.25
C ARG A 93 -17.53 -45.37 -43.31
N GLN A 94 -17.26 -46.18 -42.29
CA GLN A 94 -16.14 -45.99 -41.40
C GLN A 94 -15.09 -47.11 -41.58
N VAL A 95 -13.82 -46.72 -41.66
CA VAL A 95 -12.68 -47.65 -41.81
C VAL A 95 -11.65 -47.30 -40.74
N ALA A 96 -11.30 -48.31 -39.94
CA ALA A 96 -10.27 -48.12 -38.91
C ALA A 96 -8.86 -48.31 -39.49
N ALA A 97 -7.92 -47.53 -38.97
CA ALA A 97 -6.51 -47.65 -39.28
C ALA A 97 -5.92 -48.91 -38.67
N SER A 98 -4.98 -49.55 -39.36
CA SER A 98 -4.17 -50.66 -38.89
C SER A 98 -3.23 -50.23 -37.72
N ASP A 99 -2.49 -51.19 -37.13
CA ASP A 99 -1.44 -50.91 -36.12
C ASP A 99 -0.33 -49.97 -36.65
N GLN A 100 -0.18 -49.84 -37.98
CA GLN A 100 0.74 -48.93 -38.61
C GLN A 100 0.09 -47.58 -38.95
N GLY A 101 -1.09 -47.26 -38.45
CA GLY A 101 -1.85 -46.06 -38.76
C GLY A 101 -2.37 -45.97 -40.21
N ILE A 102 -2.43 -47.08 -40.94
CA ILE A 102 -2.83 -47.08 -42.36
C ILE A 102 -4.32 -47.43 -42.47
N VAL A 103 -5.08 -46.54 -43.09
CA VAL A 103 -6.48 -46.73 -43.50
C VAL A 103 -6.51 -47.19 -44.97
N ASP A 104 -7.18 -48.31 -45.22
CA ASP A 104 -7.40 -48.83 -46.60
C ASP A 104 -8.61 -48.13 -47.25
N LEU A 105 -8.33 -47.39 -48.33
CA LEU A 105 -9.30 -46.57 -49.04
C LEU A 105 -9.73 -47.19 -50.41
N GLN A 106 -9.61 -48.50 -50.59
CA GLN A 106 -9.76 -49.21 -51.88
C GLN A 106 -11.03 -48.86 -52.66
N ASP A 107 -12.05 -48.34 -52.03
CA ASP A 107 -13.34 -48.04 -52.67
C ASP A 107 -13.59 -46.54 -52.88
N ALA A 108 -12.60 -45.64 -52.68
CA ALA A 108 -12.74 -44.23 -53.02
C ALA A 108 -12.57 -44.02 -54.53
N ALA A 109 -13.68 -43.98 -55.24
CA ALA A 109 -13.69 -43.90 -56.71
C ALA A 109 -13.51 -42.51 -57.31
N ALA A 110 -13.71 -41.45 -56.53
CA ALA A 110 -13.63 -40.04 -56.93
C ALA A 110 -13.07 -39.18 -55.81
N ALA A 111 -12.70 -37.96 -56.14
CA ALA A 111 -12.27 -36.97 -55.15
C ALA A 111 -13.37 -36.77 -54.08
N THR A 112 -13.01 -36.91 -52.84
CA THR A 112 -13.96 -36.83 -51.71
C THR A 112 -13.26 -36.37 -50.41
N GLY A 113 -14.02 -35.65 -49.57
CA GLY A 113 -13.61 -35.34 -48.21
C GLY A 113 -13.73 -36.56 -47.32
N VAL A 114 -12.65 -36.89 -46.58
CA VAL A 114 -12.59 -37.97 -45.61
C VAL A 114 -12.39 -37.35 -44.24
N LEU A 115 -13.37 -37.54 -43.34
CA LEU A 115 -13.23 -37.13 -41.94
C LEU A 115 -12.40 -38.18 -41.20
N VAL A 116 -11.25 -37.78 -40.70
CA VAL A 116 -10.35 -38.64 -39.90
C VAL A 116 -10.41 -38.20 -38.47
N SER A 117 -10.66 -39.15 -37.59
CA SER A 117 -10.75 -38.93 -36.13
C SER A 117 -10.06 -40.02 -35.36
N ALA A 118 -9.57 -39.68 -34.15
CA ALA A 118 -9.04 -40.63 -33.17
C ALA A 118 -9.32 -40.16 -31.75
N PRO A 119 -9.52 -41.05 -30.78
CA PRO A 119 -9.62 -40.63 -29.37
C PRO A 119 -8.41 -39.81 -28.93
N GLY A 120 -8.67 -38.69 -28.26
CA GLY A 120 -7.62 -37.80 -27.78
C GLY A 120 -6.98 -36.92 -28.86
N HIS A 121 -7.57 -36.86 -30.06
CA HIS A 121 -7.09 -36.03 -31.17
C HIS A 121 -8.22 -35.20 -31.77
N GLU A 122 -7.85 -34.08 -32.40
CA GLU A 122 -8.76 -33.26 -33.16
C GLU A 122 -9.07 -33.92 -34.53
N ALA A 123 -10.35 -33.99 -34.86
CA ALA A 123 -10.76 -34.55 -36.14
C ALA A 123 -10.40 -33.61 -37.29
N VAL A 124 -9.91 -34.17 -38.38
CA VAL A 124 -9.50 -33.41 -39.60
C VAL A 124 -10.20 -33.97 -40.82
N THR A 125 -10.71 -33.10 -41.70
CA THR A 125 -11.19 -33.50 -43.01
C THR A 125 -10.04 -33.42 -44.01
N ALA A 126 -9.68 -34.55 -44.60
CA ALA A 126 -8.67 -34.65 -45.65
C ALA A 126 -9.34 -34.79 -47.04
N GLU A 127 -8.91 -33.99 -48.00
CA GLU A 127 -9.33 -34.13 -49.38
C GLU A 127 -8.50 -35.18 -50.08
N ILE A 128 -9.15 -36.22 -50.58
CA ILE A 128 -8.55 -37.36 -51.27
C ILE A 128 -8.97 -37.36 -52.71
N ASP A 129 -8.00 -37.34 -53.67
CA ASP A 129 -8.23 -37.42 -55.09
C ASP A 129 -7.42 -38.57 -55.69
N PRO A 130 -8.04 -39.74 -55.89
CA PRO A 130 -7.39 -40.97 -56.43
C PRO A 130 -6.77 -40.78 -57.81
N ALA A 131 -7.17 -39.73 -58.54
CA ALA A 131 -6.57 -39.40 -59.85
C ALA A 131 -5.20 -38.71 -59.69
N ARG A 132 -4.94 -38.06 -58.53
CA ARG A 132 -3.71 -37.28 -58.29
C ARG A 132 -2.66 -38.04 -57.48
N ALA A 133 -3.08 -38.90 -56.55
CA ALA A 133 -2.17 -39.67 -55.72
C ALA A 133 -2.72 -41.05 -55.38
N LYS A 134 -1.86 -41.97 -54.89
CA LYS A 134 -2.19 -43.31 -54.42
C LYS A 134 -1.98 -43.47 -52.90
N SER A 135 -1.42 -42.46 -52.25
CA SER A 135 -1.28 -42.39 -50.79
C SER A 135 -1.40 -40.94 -50.32
N TRP A 136 -1.98 -40.77 -49.18
CA TRP A 136 -2.14 -39.50 -48.46
C TRP A 136 -1.61 -39.65 -47.04
N SER A 137 -1.31 -38.51 -46.38
CA SER A 137 -1.00 -38.47 -44.98
C SER A 137 -1.85 -37.40 -44.30
N VAL A 138 -2.35 -37.72 -43.11
CA VAL A 138 -3.04 -36.80 -42.21
C VAL A 138 -2.38 -36.87 -40.84
N ALA A 139 -1.96 -35.74 -40.34
CA ALA A 139 -1.48 -35.60 -39.00
C ALA A 139 -2.62 -35.07 -38.09
N LEU A 140 -3.02 -35.83 -37.11
CA LEU A 140 -4.03 -35.43 -36.15
C LEU A 140 -3.36 -34.77 -34.95
N ARG A 141 -3.81 -33.60 -34.59
CA ARG A 141 -3.29 -32.89 -33.42
C ARG A 141 -3.88 -33.49 -32.16
N PRO A 142 -3.05 -33.87 -31.14
CA PRO A 142 -3.56 -34.25 -29.84
C PRO A 142 -4.36 -33.11 -29.21
N ASN A 143 -5.51 -33.44 -28.60
CA ASN A 143 -6.37 -32.51 -27.90
C ASN A 143 -6.57 -32.89 -26.42
N VAL A 144 -5.71 -33.74 -25.89
CA VAL A 144 -5.63 -34.12 -24.46
C VAL A 144 -4.40 -33.43 -23.87
N LEU A 145 -4.56 -32.84 -22.70
CA LEU A 145 -3.49 -32.24 -21.91
C LEU A 145 -3.46 -32.89 -20.54
N SER A 146 -2.29 -33.29 -20.10
CA SER A 146 -2.02 -33.80 -18.74
C SER A 146 -0.90 -32.96 -18.11
N GLY A 147 -0.74 -33.07 -16.81
CA GLY A 147 0.37 -32.44 -16.11
C GLY A 147 0.33 -32.71 -14.63
N GLU A 148 1.36 -32.24 -13.96
CA GLU A 148 1.53 -32.32 -12.52
C GLU A 148 1.77 -30.93 -11.95
N VAL A 149 1.12 -30.62 -10.83
CA VAL A 149 1.29 -29.36 -10.10
C VAL A 149 1.97 -29.68 -8.78
N THR A 150 3.14 -29.07 -8.56
CA THR A 150 3.95 -29.30 -7.37
C THR A 150 4.36 -27.97 -6.72
N ASP A 151 4.59 -28.01 -5.41
CA ASP A 151 5.26 -26.93 -4.71
C ASP A 151 6.71 -26.80 -5.19
N ALA A 152 7.12 -25.60 -5.57
CA ALA A 152 8.41 -25.34 -6.20
C ALA A 152 9.61 -25.63 -5.28
N LYS A 153 9.43 -25.55 -3.96
CA LYS A 153 10.48 -25.71 -2.96
C LYS A 153 10.55 -27.13 -2.42
N SER A 154 9.39 -27.66 -2.00
CA SER A 154 9.31 -28.98 -1.35
C SER A 154 9.10 -30.13 -2.34
N GLY A 155 8.61 -29.85 -3.56
CA GLY A 155 8.21 -30.86 -4.53
C GLY A 155 6.93 -31.61 -4.16
N VAL A 156 6.23 -31.20 -3.10
CA VAL A 156 4.97 -31.83 -2.67
C VAL A 156 3.87 -31.56 -3.70
N PRO A 157 3.05 -32.56 -4.06
CA PRO A 157 1.91 -32.37 -4.96
C PRO A 157 0.92 -31.32 -4.43
N VAL A 158 0.39 -30.49 -5.33
CA VAL A 158 -0.67 -29.52 -5.01
C VAL A 158 -2.03 -30.12 -5.39
N ALA A 159 -2.72 -30.67 -4.40
CA ALA A 159 -4.05 -31.23 -4.56
C ALA A 159 -5.14 -30.15 -4.64
N GLY A 160 -6.23 -30.44 -5.39
CA GLY A 160 -7.41 -29.56 -5.46
C GLY A 160 -7.21 -28.22 -6.16
N ALA A 161 -6.06 -28.00 -6.82
CA ALA A 161 -5.87 -26.80 -7.62
C ALA A 161 -6.79 -26.80 -8.84
N SER A 162 -7.44 -25.69 -9.11
CA SER A 162 -8.29 -25.51 -10.30
C SER A 162 -7.43 -25.36 -11.54
N VAL A 163 -7.73 -26.12 -12.58
CA VAL A 163 -7.04 -26.08 -13.87
C VAL A 163 -8.03 -25.64 -14.94
N ALA A 164 -7.67 -24.64 -15.75
CA ALA A 164 -8.50 -24.16 -16.86
C ALA A 164 -7.67 -24.00 -18.14
N VAL A 165 -8.26 -24.39 -19.27
CA VAL A 165 -7.70 -24.21 -20.61
C VAL A 165 -8.49 -23.12 -21.31
N GLN A 166 -7.82 -22.10 -21.78
CA GLN A 166 -8.42 -20.94 -22.46
C GLN A 166 -7.77 -20.69 -23.83
N ALA A 167 -8.58 -20.30 -24.78
CA ALA A 167 -8.14 -19.80 -26.09
C ALA A 167 -9.18 -18.81 -26.63
N ASN A 168 -8.74 -17.73 -27.28
CA ASN A 168 -9.62 -16.71 -27.88
C ASN A 168 -10.70 -16.22 -26.89
N ASP A 169 -10.29 -15.90 -25.66
CA ASP A 169 -11.16 -15.43 -24.56
C ASP A 169 -12.28 -16.39 -24.13
N ALA A 170 -12.22 -17.66 -24.57
CA ALA A 170 -13.15 -18.71 -24.16
C ALA A 170 -12.46 -19.80 -23.35
N THR A 171 -13.18 -20.34 -22.35
CA THR A 171 -12.75 -21.51 -21.59
C THR A 171 -13.24 -22.78 -22.28
N TYR A 172 -12.32 -23.67 -22.63
CA TYR A 172 -12.60 -24.92 -23.37
C TYR A 172 -12.68 -26.14 -22.47
N ALA A 173 -11.88 -26.17 -21.42
CA ALA A 173 -11.87 -27.27 -20.47
C ALA A 173 -11.50 -26.77 -19.08
N THR A 174 -12.07 -27.41 -18.06
CA THR A 174 -11.72 -27.16 -16.64
C THR A 174 -11.60 -28.51 -15.91
N GLY A 175 -10.81 -28.51 -14.84
CA GLY A 175 -10.64 -29.65 -13.98
C GLY A 175 -9.97 -29.25 -12.67
N THR A 176 -9.65 -30.22 -11.84
CA THR A 176 -8.89 -30.03 -10.61
C THR A 176 -7.79 -31.07 -10.52
N THR A 177 -6.70 -30.75 -9.82
CA THR A 177 -5.65 -31.72 -9.54
C THR A 177 -6.11 -32.75 -8.51
N GLY A 178 -5.72 -34.00 -8.71
CA GLY A 178 -5.91 -35.08 -7.74
C GLY A 178 -5.00 -34.95 -6.51
N ASP A 179 -5.10 -35.89 -5.58
CA ASP A 179 -4.24 -35.94 -4.37
C ASP A 179 -2.75 -36.09 -4.72
N ASP A 180 -2.44 -36.60 -5.91
CA ASP A 180 -1.10 -36.72 -6.47
C ASP A 180 -0.64 -35.49 -7.25
N GLY A 181 -1.42 -34.40 -7.23
CA GLY A 181 -1.15 -33.15 -7.95
C GLY A 181 -1.39 -33.24 -9.46
N ARG A 182 -1.87 -34.38 -10.00
CA ARG A 182 -2.03 -34.60 -11.44
C ARG A 182 -3.39 -34.15 -11.95
N PHE A 183 -3.39 -33.70 -13.21
CA PHE A 183 -4.63 -33.39 -13.93
C PHE A 183 -4.60 -33.95 -15.34
N GLN A 184 -5.79 -34.16 -15.90
CA GLN A 184 -5.97 -34.50 -17.30
C GLN A 184 -7.21 -33.79 -17.85
N LEU A 185 -7.05 -33.10 -18.99
CA LEU A 185 -8.11 -32.36 -19.66
C LEU A 185 -8.20 -32.78 -21.13
N ALA A 186 -9.42 -32.84 -21.68
CA ALA A 186 -9.69 -33.14 -23.09
C ALA A 186 -10.22 -31.88 -23.80
N ASN A 187 -10.30 -31.95 -25.13
CA ASN A 187 -10.77 -30.86 -26.01
C ASN A 187 -9.91 -29.58 -25.93
N VAL A 188 -8.60 -29.75 -25.79
CA VAL A 188 -7.64 -28.66 -25.74
C VAL A 188 -7.37 -28.11 -27.15
N PRO A 189 -7.75 -26.85 -27.49
CA PRO A 189 -7.55 -26.30 -28.81
C PRO A 189 -6.08 -25.92 -29.07
N ALA A 190 -5.74 -25.73 -30.35
CA ALA A 190 -4.43 -25.20 -30.72
C ALA A 190 -4.24 -23.78 -30.20
N GLY A 191 -3.02 -23.46 -29.76
CA GLY A 191 -2.69 -22.12 -29.25
C GLY A 191 -3.32 -21.80 -27.89
N ALA A 192 -3.83 -22.79 -27.17
CA ALA A 192 -4.41 -22.62 -25.85
C ALA A 192 -3.35 -22.24 -24.80
N THR A 193 -3.81 -21.53 -23.77
CA THR A 193 -3.12 -21.32 -22.51
C THR A 193 -3.79 -22.16 -21.42
N VAL A 194 -3.00 -22.87 -20.65
CA VAL A 194 -3.46 -23.54 -19.42
C VAL A 194 -3.09 -22.69 -18.22
N SER A 195 -4.04 -22.50 -17.31
CA SER A 195 -3.87 -21.82 -16.04
C SER A 195 -4.18 -22.77 -14.89
N VAL A 196 -3.39 -22.68 -13.84
CA VAL A 196 -3.61 -23.39 -12.58
C VAL A 196 -3.78 -22.34 -11.48
N SER A 197 -4.82 -22.47 -10.66
CA SER A 197 -5.08 -21.57 -9.54
C SER A 197 -5.36 -22.32 -8.26
N SER A 198 -4.83 -21.80 -7.15
CA SER A 198 -5.06 -22.31 -5.80
C SER A 198 -4.99 -21.16 -4.82
N GLU A 199 -5.79 -21.20 -3.75
CA GLU A 199 -5.77 -20.15 -2.73
C GLU A 199 -4.38 -20.01 -2.07
N THR A 200 -3.69 -21.13 -1.84
CA THR A 200 -2.35 -21.12 -1.23
C THR A 200 -1.27 -20.62 -2.19
N TYR A 201 -1.40 -20.91 -3.49
CA TYR A 201 -0.34 -20.68 -4.47
C TYR A 201 -0.65 -19.57 -5.48
N GLY A 202 -1.86 -18.99 -5.45
CA GLY A 202 -2.29 -18.02 -6.44
C GLY A 202 -2.54 -18.65 -7.80
N THR A 203 -2.23 -17.93 -8.89
CA THR A 203 -2.46 -18.38 -10.27
C THR A 203 -1.16 -18.39 -11.06
N ALA A 204 -0.91 -19.48 -11.78
CA ALA A 204 0.15 -19.61 -12.76
C ALA A 204 -0.43 -19.98 -14.12
N SER A 205 0.16 -19.48 -15.22
CA SER A 205 -0.32 -19.75 -16.57
C SER A 205 0.85 -19.97 -17.52
N GLN A 206 0.68 -20.85 -18.49
CA GLN A 206 1.64 -21.05 -19.55
C GLN A 206 0.98 -21.55 -20.86
N PRO A 207 1.55 -21.26 -22.03
CA PRO A 207 1.03 -21.76 -23.30
C PRO A 207 1.20 -23.27 -23.40
N VAL A 208 0.21 -23.96 -23.94
CA VAL A 208 0.27 -25.42 -24.16
C VAL A 208 1.29 -25.80 -25.25
N GLY A 209 1.47 -24.96 -26.28
CA GLY A 209 2.43 -25.22 -27.34
C GLY A 209 2.12 -26.49 -28.13
N GLN A 210 3.19 -27.25 -28.49
CA GLN A 210 3.09 -28.55 -29.20
C GLN A 210 3.42 -29.69 -28.23
N THR A 211 2.71 -29.76 -27.12
CA THR A 211 2.89 -30.80 -26.09
C THR A 211 1.55 -31.29 -25.56
N THR A 212 1.53 -32.50 -25.05
CA THR A 212 0.40 -33.08 -24.32
C THR A 212 0.63 -33.12 -22.82
N VAL A 213 1.79 -32.61 -22.36
CA VAL A 213 2.14 -32.56 -20.93
C VAL A 213 2.63 -31.16 -20.58
N VAL A 214 2.05 -30.58 -19.54
CA VAL A 214 2.43 -29.26 -19.02
C VAL A 214 2.43 -29.31 -17.50
N ASP A 215 3.62 -29.24 -16.91
CA ASP A 215 3.80 -29.27 -15.47
C ASP A 215 3.94 -27.87 -14.88
N PHE A 216 3.48 -27.68 -13.64
CA PHE A 216 3.57 -26.44 -12.89
C PHE A 216 4.36 -26.62 -11.60
N LYS A 217 5.28 -25.69 -11.36
CA LYS A 217 5.96 -25.51 -10.08
C LYS A 217 5.47 -24.20 -9.47
N MET A 218 4.66 -24.30 -8.43
CA MET A 218 4.01 -23.16 -7.82
C MET A 218 4.71 -22.77 -6.52
N VAL A 219 4.85 -21.45 -6.28
CA VAL A 219 5.37 -20.91 -5.03
C VAL A 219 4.19 -20.49 -4.16
N PRO A 220 4.17 -20.86 -2.86
CA PRO A 220 3.09 -20.42 -1.97
C PRO A 220 3.04 -18.89 -1.87
N THR A 221 1.85 -18.32 -2.04
CA THR A 221 1.61 -16.88 -1.96
C THR A 221 0.75 -16.49 -0.76
N LEU A 222 0.05 -17.45 -0.13
CA LEU A 222 -0.73 -17.22 1.07
C LEU A 222 0.18 -17.09 2.30
N VAL A 223 -0.01 -16.04 3.08
CA VAL A 223 0.53 -15.87 4.44
C VAL A 223 -0.64 -15.75 5.40
N THR A 224 -0.64 -16.52 6.47
CA THR A 224 -1.65 -16.47 7.53
C THR A 224 -1.03 -16.19 8.87
N GLY A 225 -1.82 -15.78 9.83
CA GLY A 225 -1.30 -15.57 11.19
C GLY A 225 -2.28 -14.89 12.11
N THR A 226 -1.78 -14.52 13.28
CA THR A 226 -2.48 -13.76 14.30
C THR A 226 -1.62 -12.60 14.80
N VAL A 227 -2.27 -11.51 15.14
CA VAL A 227 -1.66 -10.34 15.79
C VAL A 227 -2.29 -10.16 17.17
N VAL A 228 -1.45 -10.11 18.19
CA VAL A 228 -1.86 -9.92 19.60
C VAL A 228 -1.03 -8.80 20.24
N ASN A 229 -1.50 -8.24 21.36
CA ASN A 229 -0.69 -7.36 22.18
C ASN A 229 0.20 -8.17 23.15
N ASP A 230 0.99 -7.48 23.97
CA ASP A 230 1.86 -8.03 25.01
C ASP A 230 1.11 -8.85 26.09
N ALA A 231 -0.17 -8.53 26.34
CA ALA A 231 -1.05 -9.30 27.22
C ALA A 231 -1.68 -10.54 26.54
N GLY A 232 -1.39 -10.78 25.24
CA GLY A 232 -1.94 -11.87 24.45
C GLY A 232 -3.38 -11.63 23.95
N ALA A 233 -3.92 -10.41 24.10
CA ALA A 233 -5.23 -10.06 23.57
C ALA A 233 -5.16 -9.82 22.05
N PRO A 234 -6.16 -10.28 21.27
CA PRO A 234 -6.16 -10.10 19.81
C PRO A 234 -6.30 -8.64 19.43
N ILE A 235 -5.56 -8.22 18.42
CA ILE A 235 -5.63 -6.88 17.82
C ILE A 235 -6.46 -6.95 16.54
N ALA A 236 -7.67 -6.41 16.60
CA ALA A 236 -8.54 -6.24 15.44
C ALA A 236 -8.12 -5.01 14.62
N GLY A 237 -8.22 -5.09 13.29
CA GLY A 237 -7.91 -3.96 12.42
C GLY A 237 -6.41 -3.71 12.21
N ALA A 238 -5.51 -4.56 12.74
CA ALA A 238 -4.08 -4.45 12.45
C ALA A 238 -3.82 -4.73 10.96
N ARG A 239 -3.03 -3.86 10.33
CA ARG A 239 -2.60 -4.01 8.93
C ARG A 239 -1.32 -4.84 8.87
N VAL A 240 -1.34 -5.89 8.06
CA VAL A 240 -0.18 -6.73 7.78
C VAL A 240 0.17 -6.55 6.31
N THR A 241 1.35 -6.01 6.03
CA THR A 241 1.79 -5.67 4.66
C THR A 241 3.07 -6.43 4.35
N ALA A 242 3.16 -7.04 3.17
CA ALA A 242 4.42 -7.58 2.68
C ALA A 242 5.45 -6.45 2.51
N ALA A 243 6.68 -6.62 3.04
CA ALA A 243 7.71 -5.57 2.98
C ALA A 243 8.06 -5.14 1.54
N ASN A 244 7.86 -6.03 0.56
CA ASN A 244 8.02 -5.74 -0.87
C ASN A 244 6.77 -5.11 -1.54
N GLY A 245 5.73 -4.80 -0.76
CA GLY A 245 4.49 -4.18 -1.25
C GLY A 245 3.57 -5.10 -2.08
N SER A 246 3.89 -6.39 -2.23
CA SER A 246 3.15 -7.29 -3.13
C SER A 246 1.74 -7.65 -2.64
N ALA A 247 1.49 -7.61 -1.32
CA ALA A 247 0.21 -7.96 -0.72
C ALA A 247 0.02 -7.29 0.65
N ALA A 248 -1.24 -7.14 1.06
CA ALA A 248 -1.61 -6.69 2.39
C ALA A 248 -2.88 -7.40 2.87
N ALA A 249 -3.08 -7.44 4.17
CA ALA A 249 -4.28 -7.94 4.83
C ALA A 249 -4.57 -7.14 6.10
N THR A 250 -5.80 -7.23 6.60
CA THR A 250 -6.20 -6.64 7.89
C THR A 250 -6.69 -7.75 8.79
N THR A 251 -6.38 -7.67 10.08
CA THR A 251 -6.81 -8.67 11.06
C THR A 251 -8.29 -8.55 11.38
N GLY A 252 -8.94 -9.69 11.59
CA GLY A 252 -10.31 -9.79 12.08
C GLY A 252 -10.42 -9.53 13.59
N PRO A 253 -11.64 -9.64 14.16
CA PRO A 253 -11.88 -9.44 15.60
C PRO A 253 -11.10 -10.41 16.51
N ASP A 254 -10.69 -11.55 15.99
CA ASP A 254 -9.88 -12.57 16.66
C ASP A 254 -8.36 -12.36 16.47
N GLY A 255 -7.97 -11.24 15.87
CA GLY A 255 -6.59 -10.95 15.52
C GLY A 255 -6.04 -11.75 14.34
N ALA A 256 -6.83 -12.64 13.72
CA ALA A 256 -6.38 -13.47 12.61
C ALA A 256 -6.38 -12.70 11.28
N PHE A 257 -5.43 -13.05 10.40
CA PHE A 257 -5.35 -12.52 9.04
C PHE A 257 -5.02 -13.59 8.00
N ARG A 258 -5.38 -13.30 6.75
CA ARG A 258 -5.04 -14.08 5.56
C ARG A 258 -4.60 -13.13 4.45
N MET A 259 -3.32 -13.11 4.14
CA MET A 259 -2.73 -12.29 3.08
C MET A 259 -2.51 -13.14 1.84
N VAL A 260 -3.29 -12.90 0.80
CA VAL A 260 -3.27 -13.66 -0.47
C VAL A 260 -2.46 -12.89 -1.51
N GLY A 261 -1.76 -13.62 -2.40
CA GLY A 261 -1.03 -13.04 -3.53
C GLY A 261 0.35 -12.49 -3.21
N GLY A 262 0.84 -12.69 -1.99
CA GLY A 262 2.19 -12.27 -1.60
C GLY A 262 3.28 -13.11 -2.26
N THR A 263 3.82 -12.64 -3.40
CA THR A 263 4.95 -13.28 -4.08
C THR A 263 6.27 -12.85 -3.45
N ASP A 264 7.16 -13.80 -3.23
CA ASP A 264 8.52 -13.57 -2.69
C ASP A 264 8.55 -12.75 -1.38
N VAL A 265 7.52 -12.94 -0.52
CA VAL A 265 7.44 -12.25 0.77
C VAL A 265 8.41 -12.91 1.75
N ALA A 266 9.52 -12.23 2.02
CA ALA A 266 10.48 -12.62 3.03
C ALA A 266 10.16 -12.04 4.41
N GLU A 267 9.58 -10.84 4.44
CA GLU A 267 9.22 -10.10 5.65
C GLU A 267 7.85 -9.44 5.51
N VAL A 268 7.18 -9.26 6.63
CA VAL A 268 5.97 -8.47 6.74
C VAL A 268 6.15 -7.37 7.75
N VAL A 269 5.41 -6.29 7.53
CA VAL A 269 5.24 -5.17 8.47
C VAL A 269 3.85 -5.27 9.06
N VAL A 270 3.76 -5.24 10.38
CA VAL A 270 2.52 -5.25 11.15
C VAL A 270 2.35 -3.88 11.81
N GLU A 271 1.20 -3.24 11.59
CA GLU A 271 0.87 -1.92 12.10
C GLU A 271 -0.55 -1.91 12.65
N ALA A 272 -0.73 -1.27 13.78
CA ALA A 272 -2.04 -0.98 14.35
C ALA A 272 -2.01 0.37 15.07
N PRO A 273 -3.11 1.16 15.06
CA PRO A 273 -3.19 2.40 15.84
C PRO A 273 -2.89 2.14 17.31
N GLY A 274 -2.04 2.98 17.91
CA GLY A 274 -1.65 2.86 19.31
C GLY A 274 -0.62 1.77 19.62
N PHE A 275 -0.04 1.13 18.61
CA PHE A 275 0.99 0.08 18.77
C PHE A 275 2.25 0.38 17.97
N ASP A 276 3.39 -0.11 18.46
CA ASP A 276 4.65 -0.02 17.74
C ASP A 276 4.60 -0.85 16.46
N ARG A 277 5.22 -0.33 15.41
CA ARG A 277 5.40 -1.02 14.15
C ARG A 277 6.34 -2.20 14.33
N LEU A 278 5.92 -3.39 13.94
CA LEU A 278 6.72 -4.61 13.97
C LEU A 278 7.07 -5.07 12.57
N THR A 279 8.37 -5.25 12.27
CA THR A 279 8.82 -5.96 11.08
C THR A 279 9.31 -7.34 11.48
N MET A 280 8.81 -8.39 10.80
CA MET A 280 9.20 -9.76 11.11
C MET A 280 9.34 -10.63 9.85
N ALA A 281 10.26 -11.58 9.90
CA ALA A 281 10.46 -12.54 8.82
C ALA A 281 9.28 -13.51 8.69
N VAL A 282 8.92 -13.84 7.45
CA VAL A 282 7.90 -14.86 7.16
C VAL A 282 8.54 -16.26 7.33
N PRO A 283 8.06 -17.09 8.25
CA PRO A 283 8.61 -18.41 8.46
C PRO A 283 8.30 -19.35 7.27
N GLU A 284 9.00 -20.49 7.19
CA GLU A 284 8.84 -21.43 6.07
C GLU A 284 7.40 -21.97 5.94
N ASN A 285 6.70 -22.18 7.06
CA ASN A 285 5.31 -22.62 7.08
C ASN A 285 4.30 -21.51 6.74
N ARG A 286 4.78 -20.26 6.52
CA ARG A 286 4.01 -19.07 6.18
C ARG A 286 2.87 -18.75 7.16
N THR A 287 3.03 -19.16 8.43
CA THR A 287 2.10 -18.85 9.51
C THR A 287 2.81 -18.03 10.58
N LEU A 288 2.31 -16.82 10.81
CA LEU A 288 2.89 -15.83 11.70
C LEU A 288 2.16 -15.77 13.04
N ALA A 289 2.91 -15.51 14.11
CA ALA A 289 2.38 -15.10 15.39
C ALA A 289 3.09 -13.78 15.76
N ALA A 290 2.41 -12.66 15.57
CA ALA A 290 2.95 -11.34 15.83
C ALA A 290 2.46 -10.83 17.20
N THR A 291 3.38 -10.36 18.03
CA THR A 291 3.06 -9.60 19.24
C THR A 291 3.55 -8.18 19.04
N ILE A 292 2.66 -7.19 19.18
CA ILE A 292 2.98 -5.77 19.04
C ILE A 292 2.75 -5.05 20.38
N GLU A 293 3.69 -4.16 20.71
CA GLU A 293 3.69 -3.41 21.95
C GLU A 293 2.88 -2.12 21.82
N PRO A 294 2.17 -1.66 22.87
CA PRO A 294 1.50 -0.36 22.86
C PRO A 294 2.49 0.79 22.64
N GLN A 295 2.22 1.64 21.64
CA GLN A 295 3.02 2.82 21.34
C GLN A 295 2.62 3.98 22.26
N ARG A 296 3.61 4.67 22.85
CA ARG A 296 3.43 5.86 23.66
C ARG A 296 4.19 7.03 23.02
N ILE A 297 3.49 7.84 22.21
CA ILE A 297 4.07 9.00 21.54
C ILE A 297 3.98 10.22 22.45
N LYS A 298 5.13 10.71 22.93
CA LYS A 298 5.29 11.85 23.83
C LYS A 298 5.97 12.98 23.07
N SER A 299 5.21 14.01 22.72
CA SER A 299 5.63 14.98 21.73
C SER A 299 5.73 16.40 22.27
N LEU A 300 6.67 17.17 21.73
CA LEU A 300 6.71 18.62 21.80
C LEU A 300 6.20 19.25 20.49
N TYR A 301 5.59 20.41 20.59
CA TYR A 301 5.17 21.20 19.43
C TYR A 301 6.28 22.13 18.95
N ALA A 302 6.50 22.19 17.66
CA ALA A 302 7.44 23.09 17.01
C ALA A 302 6.76 23.86 15.86
N PRO A 303 6.42 25.16 16.02
CA PRO A 303 5.95 25.96 14.91
C PRO A 303 7.01 26.07 13.80
N GLY A 304 6.56 26.30 12.55
CA GLY A 304 7.44 26.35 11.38
C GLY A 304 8.69 27.23 11.54
N PRO A 305 8.59 28.46 12.05
CA PRO A 305 9.77 29.30 12.31
C PRO A 305 10.73 28.70 13.35
N ALA A 306 10.22 28.03 14.40
CA ALA A 306 11.03 27.43 15.45
C ALA A 306 11.82 26.23 14.94
N ILE A 307 11.19 25.33 14.17
CA ILE A 307 11.89 24.19 13.57
C ILE A 307 12.90 24.62 12.50
N ALA A 308 12.65 25.74 11.81
CA ALA A 308 13.58 26.33 10.86
C ALA A 308 14.82 26.94 11.53
N ASP A 309 14.69 27.45 12.76
CA ASP A 309 15.79 28.05 13.52
C ASP A 309 16.72 26.99 14.11
N PRO A 310 18.03 26.95 13.73
CA PRO A 310 18.93 25.91 14.21
C PRO A 310 19.13 25.87 15.73
N ASP A 311 19.10 27.04 16.40
CA ASP A 311 19.34 27.10 17.84
C ASP A 311 18.12 26.56 18.61
N THR A 312 16.92 26.92 18.21
CA THR A 312 15.67 26.40 18.79
C THR A 312 15.54 24.90 18.53
N ARG A 313 15.86 24.45 17.32
CA ARG A 313 15.83 23.02 16.98
C ARG A 313 16.84 22.23 17.80
N ALA A 314 18.05 22.73 17.99
CA ALA A 314 19.05 22.08 18.84
C ALA A 314 18.57 21.97 20.30
N GLU A 315 17.84 22.94 20.83
CA GLU A 315 17.23 22.86 22.17
C GLU A 315 16.13 21.82 22.24
N LEU A 316 15.26 21.70 21.22
CA LEU A 316 14.23 20.67 21.15
C LEU A 316 14.87 19.26 21.13
N LEU A 317 15.93 19.07 20.34
CA LEU A 317 16.69 17.81 20.30
C LEU A 317 17.35 17.49 21.65
N ARG A 318 17.93 18.50 22.31
CA ARG A 318 18.49 18.31 23.66
C ARG A 318 17.43 17.84 24.66
N ILE A 319 16.24 18.46 24.65
CA ILE A 319 15.14 18.05 25.52
C ILE A 319 14.74 16.60 25.22
N ALA A 320 14.64 16.24 23.95
CA ALA A 320 14.29 14.88 23.56
C ALA A 320 15.34 13.85 23.98
N ASP A 321 16.64 14.16 23.79
CA ASP A 321 17.73 13.25 24.17
C ASP A 321 17.85 13.06 25.70
N GLU A 322 17.45 14.05 26.49
CA GLU A 322 17.59 14.04 27.97
C GLU A 322 16.31 13.55 28.68
N THR A 323 15.16 13.47 27.98
CA THR A 323 13.86 13.22 28.62
C THR A 323 13.05 12.10 27.95
N GLU A 324 11.83 11.85 28.47
CA GLU A 324 10.87 10.89 27.93
C GLU A 324 10.26 11.28 26.57
N ILE A 325 10.66 12.41 25.99
CA ILE A 325 10.17 12.88 24.69
C ILE A 325 10.73 11.98 23.57
N ASN A 326 9.86 11.49 22.70
CA ASN A 326 10.21 10.64 21.59
C ASN A 326 9.56 11.06 20.25
N ALA A 327 8.96 12.26 20.23
CA ALA A 327 8.30 12.78 19.04
C ALA A 327 8.33 14.31 18.99
N ILE A 328 8.23 14.86 17.77
CA ILE A 328 8.06 16.30 17.53
C ILE A 328 6.88 16.50 16.56
N VAL A 329 5.97 17.40 16.92
CA VAL A 329 4.96 17.94 15.98
C VAL A 329 5.54 19.17 15.29
N VAL A 330 5.65 19.11 13.98
CA VAL A 330 6.20 20.16 13.15
C VAL A 330 5.10 20.82 12.33
N ASP A 331 4.94 22.15 12.43
CA ASP A 331 4.07 22.87 11.51
C ASP A 331 4.64 22.86 10.09
N VAL A 332 3.89 22.28 9.17
CA VAL A 332 4.21 22.29 7.73
C VAL A 332 3.32 23.26 6.96
N LYS A 333 2.13 23.54 7.48
CA LYS A 333 1.16 24.50 6.95
C LYS A 333 0.37 25.16 8.07
N GLN A 334 0.45 26.48 8.09
CA GLN A 334 -0.41 27.37 8.88
C GLN A 334 -1.26 28.21 7.90
N ASP A 335 -1.09 29.54 7.89
CA ASP A 335 -1.67 30.41 6.84
C ASP A 335 -0.96 30.20 5.49
N THR A 336 0.28 29.72 5.49
CA THR A 336 1.06 29.36 4.31
C THR A 336 1.74 28.00 4.50
N ILE A 337 2.17 27.39 3.41
CA ILE A 337 2.96 26.16 3.41
C ILE A 337 4.44 26.52 3.54
N PHE A 338 5.14 25.91 4.49
CA PHE A 338 6.51 26.25 4.89
C PHE A 338 7.62 25.53 4.10
N TYR A 339 7.26 24.80 3.05
CA TYR A 339 8.20 24.11 2.17
C TYR A 339 7.75 24.21 0.69
N ASP A 340 8.63 23.86 -0.24
CA ASP A 340 8.34 23.90 -1.68
C ASP A 340 7.49 22.69 -2.09
N THR A 341 6.17 22.76 -1.83
CA THR A 341 5.22 21.70 -2.20
C THR A 341 5.11 21.53 -3.71
N GLN A 342 4.88 20.30 -4.16
CA GLN A 342 4.65 19.99 -5.56
C GLN A 342 3.15 19.79 -5.87
N VAL A 343 2.26 19.93 -4.88
CA VAL A 343 0.81 19.84 -5.07
C VAL A 343 0.32 21.02 -5.91
N PRO A 344 -0.21 20.78 -7.12
CA PRO A 344 -0.53 21.85 -8.08
C PRO A 344 -1.49 22.90 -7.54
N PHE A 345 -2.50 22.46 -6.76
CA PHE A 345 -3.49 23.35 -6.18
C PHE A 345 -2.85 24.47 -5.34
N PHE A 346 -1.88 24.15 -4.49
CA PHE A 346 -1.23 25.13 -3.62
C PHE A 346 -0.06 25.84 -4.30
N LYS A 347 0.74 25.09 -5.06
CA LYS A 347 1.96 25.61 -5.71
C LYS A 347 1.69 26.79 -6.63
N ASP A 348 0.57 26.74 -7.36
CA ASP A 348 0.22 27.74 -8.37
C ASP A 348 -0.53 28.95 -7.79
N LEU A 349 -0.88 28.94 -6.48
CA LEU A 349 -1.58 30.04 -5.83
C LEU A 349 -0.60 31.08 -5.27
N PRO A 350 -0.80 32.38 -5.56
CA PRO A 350 0.08 33.43 -5.07
C PRO A 350 0.09 33.52 -3.54
N GLY A 351 1.28 33.52 -2.94
CA GLY A 351 1.48 33.77 -1.51
C GLY A 351 1.17 32.55 -0.61
N VAL A 352 0.65 31.44 -1.16
CA VAL A 352 0.31 30.25 -0.38
C VAL A 352 1.55 29.45 0.05
N VAL A 353 2.59 29.44 -0.78
CA VAL A 353 3.85 28.74 -0.47
C VAL A 353 4.92 29.75 -0.05
N THR A 354 5.43 29.59 1.17
CA THR A 354 6.47 30.44 1.77
C THR A 354 7.52 29.56 2.44
N PRO A 355 8.45 28.97 1.67
CA PRO A 355 9.39 28.00 2.20
C PRO A 355 10.28 28.59 3.30
N LEU A 356 10.33 27.94 4.47
CA LEU A 356 11.18 28.28 5.61
C LEU A 356 12.31 27.27 5.79
N TYR A 357 12.09 26.02 5.41
CA TYR A 357 13.04 24.91 5.59
C TYR A 357 12.89 23.85 4.50
N ASP A 358 13.89 23.00 4.37
CA ASP A 358 13.84 21.76 3.59
C ASP A 358 13.32 20.63 4.49
N PRO A 359 12.13 20.06 4.23
CA PRO A 359 11.58 18.98 5.05
C PRO A 359 12.48 17.77 5.15
N LYS A 360 13.18 17.40 4.08
CA LYS A 360 14.06 16.21 4.07
C LYS A 360 15.24 16.37 5.02
N ALA A 361 15.86 17.56 5.02
CA ALA A 361 16.96 17.85 5.91
C ALA A 361 16.52 17.84 7.39
N ILE A 362 15.33 18.40 7.68
CA ILE A 362 14.76 18.36 9.03
C ILE A 362 14.44 16.93 9.46
N LEU A 363 13.82 16.12 8.60
CA LEU A 363 13.49 14.73 8.89
C LEU A 363 14.73 13.87 9.11
N GLU A 364 15.78 14.03 8.30
CA GLU A 364 17.06 13.33 8.49
C GLU A 364 17.66 13.63 9.88
N GLU A 365 17.63 14.90 10.32
CA GLU A 365 18.13 15.31 11.63
C GLU A 365 17.26 14.73 12.76
N LEU A 366 15.95 14.89 12.71
CA LEU A 366 15.04 14.39 13.75
C LEU A 366 15.04 12.85 13.85
N HIS A 367 15.02 12.14 12.74
CA HIS A 367 15.10 10.67 12.73
C HIS A 367 16.46 10.15 13.20
N ALA A 368 17.56 10.89 13.03
CA ALA A 368 18.87 10.53 13.59
C ALA A 368 18.86 10.51 15.13
N HIS A 369 17.95 11.26 15.76
CA HIS A 369 17.66 11.24 17.20
C HIS A 369 16.53 10.27 17.59
N ASN A 370 16.12 9.37 16.69
CA ASN A 370 15.03 8.39 16.86
C ASN A 370 13.67 9.03 17.20
N LEU A 371 13.41 10.25 16.73
CA LEU A 371 12.16 10.95 16.97
C LEU A 371 11.11 10.55 15.93
N TYR A 372 9.89 10.32 16.38
CA TYR A 372 8.70 10.22 15.55
C TYR A 372 8.25 11.62 15.14
N VAL A 373 8.06 11.87 13.85
CA VAL A 373 7.83 13.23 13.34
C VAL A 373 6.42 13.37 12.76
N ILE A 374 5.65 14.28 13.36
CA ILE A 374 4.26 14.55 13.02
C ILE A 374 4.19 15.85 12.22
N ALA A 375 3.68 15.80 10.99
CA ALA A 375 3.42 16.98 10.16
C ALA A 375 2.05 17.57 10.52
N ARG A 376 2.00 18.69 11.24
CA ARG A 376 0.75 19.38 11.51
C ARG A 376 0.41 20.36 10.39
N MET A 377 -0.83 20.30 9.90
CA MET A 377 -1.34 21.20 8.88
C MET A 377 -2.72 21.76 9.22
N VAL A 378 -2.88 23.07 9.09
CA VAL A 378 -4.15 23.78 9.22
C VAL A 378 -4.99 23.55 7.96
N VAL A 379 -6.25 23.11 8.10
CA VAL A 379 -7.07 22.71 6.96
C VAL A 379 -8.01 23.81 6.47
N PHE A 380 -8.95 24.30 7.30
CA PHE A 380 -9.99 25.21 6.84
C PHE A 380 -9.83 26.67 7.31
N LYS A 381 -9.05 26.93 8.34
CA LYS A 381 -8.67 28.32 8.70
C LYS A 381 -7.49 28.75 7.84
N ASP A 382 -7.74 29.02 6.57
CA ASP A 382 -6.73 29.31 5.56
C ASP A 382 -7.03 30.65 4.85
N PRO A 383 -6.63 31.77 5.45
CA PRO A 383 -6.95 33.10 4.92
C PRO A 383 -6.27 33.38 3.58
N VAL A 384 -5.09 32.80 3.31
CA VAL A 384 -4.35 33.05 2.08
C VAL A 384 -4.99 32.32 0.90
N VAL A 385 -5.42 31.07 1.09
CA VAL A 385 -6.17 30.34 0.06
C VAL A 385 -7.55 30.98 -0.15
N ALA A 386 -8.26 31.41 0.92
CA ALA A 386 -9.55 32.08 0.80
C ALA A 386 -9.46 33.36 -0.05
N GLU A 387 -8.41 34.17 0.14
CA GLU A 387 -8.18 35.38 -0.66
C GLU A 387 -7.76 35.06 -2.11
N ALA A 388 -6.99 34.00 -2.32
CA ALA A 388 -6.54 33.57 -3.66
C ALA A 388 -7.65 32.86 -4.47
N ARG A 389 -8.61 32.22 -3.80
CA ARG A 389 -9.72 31.45 -4.37
C ARG A 389 -11.06 31.84 -3.75
N PRO A 390 -11.60 33.03 -4.10
CA PRO A 390 -12.88 33.52 -3.56
C PRO A 390 -14.09 32.61 -3.85
N ASP A 391 -13.96 31.71 -4.81
CA ASP A 391 -14.96 30.67 -5.11
C ASP A 391 -14.99 29.51 -4.10
N LEU A 392 -13.95 29.41 -3.26
CA LEU A 392 -13.79 28.40 -2.22
C LEU A 392 -13.88 28.95 -0.80
N ASP A 393 -14.10 30.24 -0.61
CA ASP A 393 -14.20 30.87 0.70
C ASP A 393 -15.62 30.76 1.33
N VAL A 394 -15.71 31.13 2.60
CA VAL A 394 -16.99 31.43 3.27
C VAL A 394 -17.33 32.87 2.95
N ILE A 395 -18.53 33.13 2.41
CA ILE A 395 -18.94 34.46 1.94
C ILE A 395 -19.62 35.26 3.06
N ASP A 396 -19.30 36.52 3.18
CA ASP A 396 -20.06 37.48 3.97
C ASP A 396 -21.25 37.97 3.14
N GLU A 397 -22.48 37.58 3.54
CA GLU A 397 -23.74 37.94 2.84
C GLU A 397 -23.96 39.43 2.71
N THR A 398 -23.34 40.24 3.57
CA THR A 398 -23.56 41.69 3.59
C THR A 398 -22.62 42.45 2.62
N THR A 399 -21.45 41.92 2.39
CA THR A 399 -20.39 42.54 1.55
C THR A 399 -20.19 41.81 0.23
N GLY A 400 -20.53 40.52 0.18
CA GLY A 400 -20.22 39.63 -0.96
C GLY A 400 -18.74 39.23 -1.06
N GLY A 401 -17.92 39.60 -0.09
CA GLY A 401 -16.50 39.23 0.01
C GLY A 401 -16.28 38.09 1.03
N PRO A 402 -14.99 37.79 1.34
CA PRO A 402 -14.64 36.77 2.33
C PRO A 402 -15.18 37.11 3.71
N TRP A 403 -15.88 36.14 4.31
CA TRP A 403 -16.27 36.23 5.71
C TRP A 403 -15.04 36.08 6.62
N ARG A 404 -15.03 36.81 7.75
CA ARG A 404 -13.89 36.81 8.68
C ARG A 404 -14.35 36.54 10.12
N ASP A 405 -13.51 35.79 10.83
CA ASP A 405 -13.67 35.51 12.26
C ASP A 405 -13.36 36.77 13.11
N ASP A 406 -13.49 36.67 14.44
CA ASP A 406 -13.24 37.80 15.37
C ASP A 406 -11.79 38.29 15.35
N ASN A 407 -10.83 37.50 14.85
CA ASN A 407 -9.43 37.86 14.65
C ASN A 407 -9.14 38.44 13.27
N GLY A 408 -10.15 38.52 12.40
CA GLY A 408 -10.05 39.04 11.04
C GLY A 408 -9.53 38.04 10.02
N ALA A 409 -9.39 36.76 10.38
CA ALA A 409 -8.95 35.71 9.46
C ALA A 409 -10.11 35.24 8.58
N ALA A 410 -9.89 35.10 7.27
CA ALA A 410 -10.82 34.47 6.36
C ALA A 410 -10.71 32.93 6.47
N TRP A 411 -11.79 32.25 6.11
CA TRP A 411 -11.89 30.81 6.17
C TRP A 411 -12.30 30.24 4.82
N VAL A 412 -11.62 29.20 4.37
CA VAL A 412 -12.09 28.41 3.23
C VAL A 412 -13.29 27.55 3.63
N ASN A 413 -14.17 27.29 2.66
CA ASN A 413 -15.46 26.67 2.90
C ASN A 413 -15.36 25.14 2.99
N ALA A 414 -15.52 24.57 4.17
CA ALA A 414 -15.42 23.14 4.43
C ALA A 414 -16.42 22.27 3.62
N PHE A 415 -17.46 22.86 3.02
CA PHE A 415 -18.41 22.17 2.14
C PHE A 415 -17.90 21.99 0.70
N LYS A 416 -16.67 22.41 0.37
CA LYS A 416 -16.08 22.30 -0.97
C LYS A 416 -15.17 21.07 -1.08
N PRO A 417 -15.60 19.98 -1.81
CA PRO A 417 -14.78 18.76 -1.96
C PRO A 417 -13.43 19.00 -2.63
N GLU A 418 -13.28 20.07 -3.42
CA GLU A 418 -11.99 20.45 -4.02
C GLU A 418 -10.93 20.72 -2.94
N LEU A 419 -11.30 21.37 -1.83
CA LEU A 419 -10.41 21.59 -0.70
C LEU A 419 -10.03 20.31 0.02
N TRP A 420 -10.97 19.35 0.13
CA TRP A 420 -10.69 18.04 0.73
C TRP A 420 -9.62 17.31 -0.06
N GLN A 421 -9.78 17.29 -1.39
CA GLN A 421 -8.84 16.65 -2.29
C GLN A 421 -7.46 17.32 -2.26
N ALA A 422 -7.41 18.66 -2.31
CA ALA A 422 -6.15 19.40 -2.26
C ALA A 422 -5.38 19.13 -0.95
N ASN A 423 -6.06 19.17 0.21
CA ASN A 423 -5.41 18.85 1.49
C ASN A 423 -5.03 17.36 1.60
N ALA A 424 -5.79 16.45 1.00
CA ALA A 424 -5.45 15.03 0.95
C ALA A 424 -4.19 14.77 0.10
N GLU A 425 -4.04 15.47 -1.04
CA GLU A 425 -2.84 15.40 -1.88
C GLU A 425 -1.61 15.96 -1.13
N LEU A 426 -1.78 17.07 -0.41
CA LEU A 426 -0.71 17.63 0.43
C LEU A 426 -0.31 16.65 1.55
N ALA A 427 -1.28 16.03 2.21
CA ALA A 427 -1.04 15.04 3.25
C ALA A 427 -0.28 13.81 2.72
N ALA A 428 -0.66 13.30 1.54
CA ALA A 428 0.07 12.20 0.90
C ALA A 428 1.51 12.59 0.51
N GLU A 429 1.72 13.84 0.03
CA GLU A 429 3.06 14.37 -0.25
C GLU A 429 3.94 14.35 1.02
N LEU A 430 3.41 14.77 2.17
CA LEU A 430 4.14 14.78 3.44
C LEU A 430 4.61 13.38 3.86
N VAL A 431 3.75 12.36 3.70
CA VAL A 431 4.14 10.97 3.93
C VAL A 431 5.27 10.54 2.98
N HIS A 432 5.18 10.89 1.69
CA HIS A 432 6.23 10.57 0.72
C HIS A 432 7.54 11.34 0.98
N LEU A 433 7.50 12.49 1.65
CA LEU A 433 8.69 13.22 2.11
C LEU A 433 9.37 12.54 3.29
N GLY A 434 8.66 11.69 4.04
CA GLY A 434 9.19 10.90 5.15
C GLY A 434 8.63 11.23 6.53
N PHE A 435 7.59 12.06 6.63
CA PHE A 435 6.86 12.23 7.89
C PHE A 435 6.17 10.93 8.30
N ASP A 436 6.23 10.59 9.58
CA ASP A 436 5.63 9.37 10.13
C ASP A 436 4.10 9.49 10.24
N GLU A 437 3.61 10.71 10.43
CA GLU A 437 2.20 11.03 10.62
C GLU A 437 1.85 12.41 10.07
N VAL A 438 0.61 12.56 9.60
CA VAL A 438 0.02 13.85 9.25
C VAL A 438 -1.10 14.17 10.24
N GLN A 439 -1.06 15.35 10.85
CA GLN A 439 -2.04 15.83 11.80
C GLN A 439 -2.86 16.98 11.21
N TYR A 440 -4.18 16.81 11.12
CA TYR A 440 -5.11 17.83 10.64
C TYR A 440 -5.60 18.68 11.79
N ASP A 441 -5.22 19.96 11.81
CA ASP A 441 -5.79 20.95 12.71
C ASP A 441 -6.74 21.91 11.96
N TYR A 442 -7.59 22.61 12.69
CA TYR A 442 -8.68 23.41 12.13
C TYR A 442 -9.53 22.65 11.10
N ILE A 443 -9.67 21.35 11.31
CA ILE A 443 -10.56 20.45 10.57
C ILE A 443 -12.00 20.62 11.11
N ARG A 444 -12.53 21.82 11.00
CA ARG A 444 -13.81 22.26 11.56
C ARG A 444 -14.36 23.48 10.84
N LEU A 445 -15.62 23.79 11.07
CA LEU A 445 -16.20 25.07 10.69
C LEU A 445 -15.83 26.15 11.73
N PRO A 446 -15.97 27.45 11.37
CA PRO A 446 -15.73 28.56 12.29
C PRO A 446 -16.60 28.46 13.55
N SER A 447 -16.04 28.82 14.71
CA SER A 447 -16.72 28.82 16.01
C SER A 447 -16.94 30.21 16.61
N ASP A 448 -16.33 31.24 16.02
CA ASP A 448 -16.39 32.63 16.47
C ASP A 448 -16.66 33.55 15.27
N GLY A 449 -16.81 34.86 15.52
CA GLY A 449 -17.22 35.83 14.53
C GLY A 449 -18.75 35.88 14.34
N ASN A 450 -19.21 36.75 13.45
CA ASN A 450 -20.63 36.87 13.17
C ASN A 450 -21.12 35.79 12.19
N LEU A 451 -21.37 34.58 12.69
CA LEU A 451 -21.85 33.46 11.87
C LEU A 451 -23.23 33.69 11.23
N LYS A 452 -23.98 34.71 11.62
CA LYS A 452 -25.29 35.01 11.03
C LYS A 452 -25.24 35.57 9.62
N ILE A 453 -24.09 36.09 9.23
CA ILE A 453 -23.84 36.62 7.90
C ILE A 453 -22.86 35.76 7.10
N ALA A 454 -22.47 34.60 7.62
CA ALA A 454 -21.61 33.66 6.94
C ALA A 454 -22.44 32.74 6.04
N ASP A 455 -22.27 32.89 4.73
CA ASP A 455 -22.88 32.01 3.74
C ASP A 455 -21.90 30.89 3.33
N PHE A 456 -22.31 29.66 3.60
CA PHE A 456 -21.58 28.45 3.21
C PHE A 456 -22.09 27.86 1.88
N GLY A 457 -23.13 28.46 1.29
CA GLY A 457 -23.72 27.99 0.03
C GLY A 457 -24.41 26.62 0.13
N ASN A 458 -24.72 26.15 1.34
CA ASN A 458 -25.31 24.85 1.62
C ASN A 458 -26.27 24.93 2.81
N ASP A 459 -27.08 23.87 2.98
CA ASP A 459 -27.82 23.65 4.23
C ASP A 459 -26.82 23.57 5.40
N TYR A 460 -27.00 24.41 6.41
CA TYR A 460 -26.12 24.53 7.58
C TYR A 460 -26.71 23.80 8.78
N SER A 461 -27.21 22.57 8.56
CA SER A 461 -27.69 21.69 9.63
C SER A 461 -26.53 20.95 10.31
N GLU A 462 -26.76 20.40 11.51
CA GLU A 462 -25.76 19.53 12.15
C GLU A 462 -25.36 18.37 11.24
N ALA A 463 -26.32 17.73 10.56
CA ALA A 463 -26.06 16.62 9.67
C ALA A 463 -25.13 17.01 8.50
N SER A 464 -25.35 18.17 7.89
CA SER A 464 -24.52 18.64 6.77
C SER A 464 -23.13 19.07 7.24
N ARG A 465 -23.01 19.73 8.40
CA ARG A 465 -21.70 20.09 8.99
C ARG A 465 -20.87 18.84 9.31
N ARG A 466 -21.47 17.86 10.00
CA ARG A 466 -20.82 16.57 10.30
C ARG A 466 -20.40 15.84 9.02
N ALA A 467 -21.27 15.80 8.00
CA ALA A 467 -20.95 15.17 6.73
C ALA A 467 -19.78 15.84 6.00
N ALA A 468 -19.67 17.17 6.03
CA ALA A 468 -18.58 17.91 5.42
C ALA A 468 -17.23 17.60 6.10
N ILE A 469 -17.19 17.67 7.43
CA ILE A 469 -15.94 17.40 8.18
C ILE A 469 -15.56 15.93 8.09
N THR A 470 -16.51 15.01 8.24
CA THR A 470 -16.28 13.56 8.06
C THR A 470 -15.76 13.23 6.65
N GLY A 471 -16.32 13.88 5.62
CA GLY A 471 -15.90 13.72 4.23
C GLY A 471 -14.45 14.19 4.00
N ALA A 472 -14.08 15.32 4.57
CA ALA A 472 -12.71 15.86 4.48
C ALA A 472 -11.70 14.98 5.23
N VAL A 473 -12.02 14.54 6.45
CA VAL A 473 -11.15 13.63 7.22
C VAL A 473 -10.99 12.31 6.49
N LYS A 474 -12.09 11.76 5.94
CA LYS A 474 -12.01 10.52 5.17
C LYS A 474 -11.12 10.64 3.94
N ALA A 475 -11.23 11.74 3.18
CA ALA A 475 -10.38 11.97 2.01
C ALA A 475 -8.89 12.01 2.39
N GLY A 476 -8.55 12.71 3.49
CA GLY A 476 -7.20 12.74 4.03
C GLY A 476 -6.72 11.37 4.51
N ALA A 477 -7.54 10.65 5.27
CA ALA A 477 -7.21 9.33 5.79
C ALA A 477 -6.96 8.30 4.66
N ASP A 478 -7.84 8.28 3.65
CA ASP A 478 -7.67 7.40 2.49
C ASP A 478 -6.34 7.67 1.76
N ALA A 479 -5.96 8.95 1.59
CA ALA A 479 -4.74 9.35 0.90
C ALA A 479 -3.47 9.04 1.72
N VAL A 480 -3.47 9.35 3.02
CA VAL A 480 -2.35 9.10 3.94
C VAL A 480 -2.12 7.60 4.10
N HIS A 481 -3.18 6.81 4.31
CA HIS A 481 -3.07 5.35 4.42
C HIS A 481 -2.61 4.70 3.11
N ALA A 482 -3.06 5.21 1.96
CA ALA A 482 -2.58 4.74 0.66
C ALA A 482 -1.08 5.03 0.45
N ALA A 483 -0.58 6.14 0.99
CA ALA A 483 0.84 6.49 0.99
C ALA A 483 1.67 5.71 2.05
N GLY A 484 1.02 4.97 2.97
CA GLY A 484 1.67 4.18 4.01
C GLY A 484 1.96 4.93 5.31
N GLY A 485 1.40 6.14 5.48
CA GLY A 485 1.50 6.97 6.68
C GLY A 485 0.38 6.75 7.68
N ARG A 486 0.41 7.53 8.77
CA ARG A 486 -0.64 7.62 9.79
C ARG A 486 -1.27 9.02 9.76
N ILE A 487 -2.53 9.12 10.18
CA ILE A 487 -3.25 10.39 10.26
C ILE A 487 -3.87 10.60 11.64
N SER A 488 -3.77 11.82 12.13
CA SER A 488 -4.47 12.28 13.34
C SER A 488 -5.28 13.55 13.08
N VAL A 489 -6.20 13.83 13.98
CA VAL A 489 -7.04 15.03 13.94
C VAL A 489 -7.04 15.74 15.29
N ASP A 490 -6.97 17.07 15.25
CA ASP A 490 -7.10 17.93 16.41
C ASP A 490 -8.56 18.34 16.62
N LEU A 491 -9.11 17.98 17.77
CA LEU A 491 -10.51 18.24 18.08
C LEU A 491 -10.66 19.15 19.29
N PHE A 492 -11.71 19.98 19.26
CA PHE A 492 -12.09 20.74 20.43
C PHE A 492 -12.65 19.81 21.53
N PRO A 493 -12.15 19.92 22.77
CA PRO A 493 -12.55 19.02 23.85
C PRO A 493 -14.03 19.14 24.23
N VAL A 494 -14.67 20.29 23.93
CA VAL A 494 -16.10 20.52 24.18
C VAL A 494 -17.01 19.54 23.43
N VAL A 495 -16.55 18.95 22.30
CA VAL A 495 -17.32 17.92 21.60
C VAL A 495 -17.43 16.63 22.41
N ALA A 496 -16.43 16.31 23.23
CA ALA A 496 -16.49 15.21 24.19
C ALA A 496 -17.38 15.59 25.40
N ILE A 497 -17.21 16.81 25.93
CA ILE A 497 -17.96 17.28 27.09
C ILE A 497 -19.47 17.27 26.87
N TYR A 498 -19.92 17.78 25.71
CA TYR A 498 -21.34 17.94 25.39
C TYR A 498 -21.90 16.86 24.46
N ASN A 499 -21.06 16.00 23.92
CA ASN A 499 -21.41 14.91 23.01
C ASN A 499 -22.30 15.39 21.84
N ASN A 500 -21.86 16.41 21.13
CA ASN A 500 -22.46 16.92 19.90
C ASN A 500 -21.44 17.72 19.09
N ASP A 501 -21.81 18.18 17.89
CA ASP A 501 -20.88 18.85 16.96
C ASP A 501 -20.52 20.29 17.35
N GLN A 502 -21.10 20.86 18.39
CA GLN A 502 -20.88 22.23 18.87
C GLN A 502 -21.00 23.30 17.76
N GLY A 503 -21.71 23.00 16.67
CA GLY A 503 -21.84 23.89 15.50
C GLY A 503 -20.61 23.91 14.58
N ILE A 504 -19.60 23.11 14.86
CA ILE A 504 -18.32 23.07 14.12
C ILE A 504 -18.11 21.82 13.28
N GLY A 505 -19.07 20.88 13.33
CA GLY A 505 -19.04 19.65 12.52
C GLY A 505 -18.16 18.52 13.07
N GLN A 506 -17.48 18.71 14.20
CA GLN A 506 -16.64 17.68 14.84
C GLN A 506 -17.48 16.81 15.78
N THR A 507 -17.37 15.48 15.66
CA THR A 507 -17.88 14.51 16.64
C THR A 507 -16.91 13.35 16.79
N LEU A 508 -16.80 12.81 18.00
CA LEU A 508 -15.90 11.68 18.25
C LEU A 508 -16.35 10.40 17.54
N GLU A 509 -17.67 10.14 17.52
CA GLU A 509 -18.21 8.94 16.90
C GLU A 509 -17.93 8.85 15.39
N ASP A 510 -18.00 10.00 14.68
CA ASP A 510 -17.78 10.03 13.23
C ASP A 510 -16.30 10.00 12.87
N LEU A 511 -15.43 10.65 13.66
CA LEU A 511 -14.05 10.90 13.28
C LEU A 511 -13.07 9.82 13.80
N THR A 512 -13.26 9.33 15.03
CA THR A 512 -12.35 8.32 15.64
C THR A 512 -12.21 7.04 14.81
N PRO A 513 -13.24 6.50 14.12
CA PRO A 513 -13.08 5.33 13.28
C PRO A 513 -12.23 5.54 12.03
N LEU A 514 -12.10 6.79 11.55
CA LEU A 514 -11.44 7.13 10.29
C LEU A 514 -9.92 7.32 10.42
N VAL A 515 -9.44 7.67 11.61
CA VAL A 515 -8.07 8.11 11.85
C VAL A 515 -7.33 7.16 12.79
N ASP A 516 -6.00 7.27 12.80
CA ASP A 516 -5.15 6.51 13.70
C ASP A 516 -5.17 7.10 15.11
N TYR A 517 -5.10 8.43 15.24
CA TYR A 517 -5.15 9.13 16.53
C TYR A 517 -6.11 10.32 16.51
N VAL A 518 -6.63 10.62 17.70
CA VAL A 518 -7.45 11.79 18.00
C VAL A 518 -6.75 12.59 19.10
N SER A 519 -6.47 13.85 18.80
CA SER A 519 -5.79 14.77 19.72
C SER A 519 -6.76 15.84 20.22
N LEU A 520 -7.42 15.55 21.35
CA LEU A 520 -8.26 16.55 22.03
C LEU A 520 -7.38 17.67 22.58
N MET A 521 -7.69 18.93 22.25
CA MET A 521 -6.95 20.11 22.73
C MET A 521 -7.34 20.47 24.16
N ILE A 522 -6.88 19.67 25.13
CA ILE A 522 -7.23 19.81 26.56
C ILE A 522 -6.34 20.86 27.21
N TYR A 523 -6.68 22.13 27.01
CA TYR A 523 -6.00 23.25 27.66
C TYR A 523 -6.90 23.75 28.80
N PRO A 524 -6.60 23.47 30.08
CA PRO A 524 -7.47 23.83 31.20
C PRO A 524 -7.86 25.29 31.25
N SER A 525 -6.96 26.21 30.81
CA SER A 525 -7.27 27.64 30.73
C SER A 525 -8.33 28.02 29.69
N HIS A 526 -8.64 27.14 28.75
CA HIS A 526 -9.64 27.39 27.69
C HIS A 526 -11.03 26.81 28.03
N PHE A 527 -11.16 26.15 29.20
CA PHE A 527 -12.45 25.69 29.67
C PHE A 527 -13.13 26.77 30.53
N ALA A 528 -14.39 27.01 30.29
CA ALA A 528 -15.18 27.88 31.15
C ALA A 528 -15.51 27.20 32.49
N THR A 529 -15.66 27.97 33.55
CA THR A 529 -16.18 27.50 34.82
C THR A 529 -17.52 26.80 34.61
N GLY A 530 -17.64 25.55 35.08
CA GLY A 530 -18.82 24.71 34.90
C GLY A 530 -18.78 23.79 33.67
N ASN A 531 -17.74 23.86 32.81
CA ASN A 531 -17.53 22.84 31.77
C ASN A 531 -17.18 21.45 32.35
N ILE A 532 -16.50 21.45 33.49
CA ILE A 532 -16.15 20.24 34.24
C ILE A 532 -16.63 20.35 35.69
N PRO A 533 -16.83 19.26 36.42
CA PRO A 533 -17.41 19.25 37.78
C PRO A 533 -16.37 19.58 38.85
N VAL A 534 -15.77 20.77 38.79
CA VAL A 534 -14.81 21.28 39.78
C VAL A 534 -15.32 22.57 40.44
N ASP A 535 -14.83 22.87 41.64
CA ASP A 535 -15.23 24.07 42.38
C ASP A 535 -14.25 25.24 42.07
N GLY A 536 -14.36 25.79 40.87
CA GLY A 536 -13.52 26.90 40.41
C GLY A 536 -13.23 26.90 38.92
N PRO A 537 -12.30 27.76 38.49
CA PRO A 537 -11.87 27.74 37.08
C PRO A 537 -11.11 26.45 36.78
N PRO A 538 -11.40 25.75 35.66
CA PRO A 538 -10.66 24.53 35.29
C PRO A 538 -9.16 24.68 35.19
N ASN A 539 -8.66 25.88 34.92
CA ASN A 539 -7.21 26.19 34.93
C ASN A 539 -6.50 25.84 36.28
N ASP A 540 -7.22 25.86 37.40
CA ASP A 540 -6.69 25.51 38.71
C ASP A 540 -6.80 24.00 39.03
N PHE A 541 -7.37 23.22 38.10
CA PHE A 541 -7.63 21.78 38.24
C PHE A 541 -7.13 21.04 36.99
N PRO A 542 -5.81 21.07 36.69
CA PRO A 542 -5.27 20.52 35.45
C PRO A 542 -5.50 19.01 35.32
N ALA A 543 -5.25 18.22 36.34
CA ALA A 543 -5.44 16.77 36.32
C ALA A 543 -6.90 16.38 36.14
N GLU A 544 -7.82 17.02 36.86
CA GLU A 544 -9.26 16.77 36.79
C GLU A 544 -9.83 17.15 35.43
N THR A 545 -9.32 18.24 34.81
CA THR A 545 -9.73 18.68 33.47
C THR A 545 -9.35 17.65 32.43
N VAL A 546 -8.12 17.15 32.46
CA VAL A 546 -7.65 16.10 31.53
C VAL A 546 -8.43 14.81 31.76
N LYS A 547 -8.48 14.35 32.99
CA LYS A 547 -9.20 13.11 33.34
C LYS A 547 -10.66 13.17 32.90
N TYR A 548 -11.41 14.18 33.31
CA TYR A 548 -12.84 14.29 32.98
C TYR A 548 -13.08 14.30 31.48
N THR A 549 -12.25 15.01 30.72
CA THR A 549 -12.40 15.10 29.27
C THR A 549 -12.14 13.75 28.59
N LEU A 550 -11.14 13.00 29.03
CA LEU A 550 -10.81 11.67 28.51
C LEU A 550 -11.86 10.64 28.92
N ASP A 551 -12.33 10.65 30.19
CA ASP A 551 -13.46 9.80 30.64
C ASP A 551 -14.67 9.99 29.71
N ARG A 552 -15.04 11.24 29.40
CA ARG A 552 -16.14 11.54 28.49
C ARG A 552 -15.90 11.02 27.08
N ALA A 553 -14.68 11.15 26.57
CA ALA A 553 -14.33 10.63 25.25
C ALA A 553 -14.43 9.08 25.20
N HIS A 554 -13.97 8.40 26.24
CA HIS A 554 -14.06 6.93 26.35
C HIS A 554 -15.51 6.43 26.52
N GLU A 555 -16.37 7.20 27.21
CA GLU A 555 -17.80 6.90 27.28
C GLU A 555 -18.49 7.01 25.91
N ILE A 556 -18.08 7.97 25.08
CA ILE A 556 -18.64 8.20 23.73
C ILE A 556 -18.14 7.13 22.74
N VAL A 557 -16.83 6.83 22.78
CA VAL A 557 -16.19 5.84 21.89
C VAL A 557 -15.43 4.82 22.74
N PRO A 558 -16.11 3.81 23.32
CA PRO A 558 -15.48 2.80 24.16
C PRO A 558 -14.42 2.00 23.42
N GLY A 559 -13.28 1.73 24.07
CA GLY A 559 -12.16 0.99 23.50
C GLY A 559 -11.26 1.83 22.59
N SER A 560 -11.38 3.16 22.64
CA SER A 560 -10.54 4.09 21.86
C SER A 560 -9.37 4.69 22.65
N GLU A 561 -9.05 4.17 23.82
CA GLU A 561 -8.00 4.71 24.72
C GLU A 561 -6.66 4.86 23.96
N LEU A 562 -6.25 3.84 23.24
CA LEU A 562 -5.02 3.84 22.44
C LEU A 562 -5.11 4.69 21.15
N LYS A 563 -6.26 5.25 20.83
CA LYS A 563 -6.40 6.27 19.77
C LYS A 563 -6.32 7.69 20.32
N MET A 564 -6.50 7.89 21.64
CA MET A 564 -6.45 9.21 22.26
C MET A 564 -5.01 9.63 22.53
N ARG A 565 -4.64 10.82 22.07
CA ARG A 565 -3.34 11.45 22.30
C ARG A 565 -3.54 12.97 22.47
N PRO A 566 -3.93 13.40 23.69
CA PRO A 566 -4.35 14.78 23.91
C PRO A 566 -3.20 15.77 23.76
N TRP A 567 -3.54 16.97 23.32
CA TRP A 567 -2.74 18.16 23.53
C TRP A 567 -2.90 18.64 24.97
N LEU A 568 -1.80 18.92 25.64
CA LEU A 568 -1.73 19.39 27.02
C LEU A 568 -1.11 20.79 27.07
N GLN A 569 -1.54 21.59 28.04
CA GLN A 569 -1.12 22.98 28.20
C GLN A 569 0.25 23.06 28.87
N ASP A 570 1.23 23.68 28.20
CA ASP A 570 2.52 24.06 28.79
C ASP A 570 2.78 25.56 28.60
N PHE A 571 1.83 26.38 28.98
CA PHE A 571 1.92 27.83 28.95
C PHE A 571 1.04 28.46 30.02
N THR A 572 1.42 29.66 30.50
CA THR A 572 0.56 30.47 31.35
C THR A 572 -0.39 31.30 30.50
N TYR A 573 -1.70 31.15 30.70
CA TYR A 573 -2.69 31.98 30.01
C TYR A 573 -2.72 33.39 30.60
N PRO A 574 -2.52 34.45 29.82
CA PRO A 574 -2.34 35.82 30.32
C PRO A 574 -3.68 36.49 30.68
N MET A 575 -4.47 35.87 31.52
CA MET A 575 -5.77 36.38 31.97
C MET A 575 -5.76 36.57 33.49
N GLU A 576 -6.27 37.72 33.97
CA GLU A 576 -6.39 38.00 35.40
C GLU A 576 -7.27 36.95 36.08
N GLY A 577 -6.81 36.44 37.22
CA GLY A 577 -7.50 35.41 38.01
C GLY A 577 -7.16 33.97 37.60
N TYR A 578 -6.28 33.77 36.60
CA TYR A 578 -5.79 32.42 36.24
C TYR A 578 -4.44 32.15 36.90
N SER A 579 -4.29 30.96 37.48
CA SER A 579 -3.01 30.51 38.04
C SER A 579 -1.95 30.31 36.96
N ALA A 580 -0.70 30.63 37.28
CA ALA A 580 0.42 30.37 36.36
C ALA A 580 0.69 28.86 36.25
N TYR A 581 1.08 28.46 35.05
CA TYR A 581 1.52 27.09 34.77
C TYR A 581 3.03 26.97 34.85
N GLY A 582 3.46 25.86 35.37
CA GLY A 582 4.85 25.46 35.47
C GLY A 582 4.97 23.93 35.53
N PRO A 583 6.15 23.39 35.90
CA PRO A 583 6.40 21.94 35.84
C PRO A 583 5.39 21.10 36.63
N THR A 584 4.88 21.60 37.76
CA THR A 584 3.88 20.86 38.56
C THR A 584 2.58 20.65 37.79
N GLN A 585 1.99 21.72 37.26
CA GLN A 585 0.71 21.66 36.52
C GLN A 585 0.84 20.86 35.20
N VAL A 586 1.99 20.96 34.55
CA VAL A 586 2.28 20.17 33.33
C VAL A 586 2.38 18.68 33.70
N ARG A 587 3.10 18.33 34.77
CA ARG A 587 3.21 16.93 35.22
C ARG A 587 1.86 16.33 35.63
N GLU A 588 1.03 17.10 36.35
CA GLU A 588 -0.31 16.68 36.75
C GLU A 588 -1.19 16.32 35.53
N GLN A 589 -1.12 17.11 34.45
CA GLN A 589 -1.83 16.80 33.17
C GLN A 589 -1.30 15.51 32.54
N ILE A 590 0.03 15.37 32.48
CA ILE A 590 0.68 14.19 31.88
C ILE A 590 0.29 12.93 32.65
N ASP A 591 0.39 12.96 33.99
CA ASP A 591 0.05 11.81 34.85
C ASP A 591 -1.42 11.44 34.73
N ALA A 592 -2.32 12.42 34.61
CA ALA A 592 -3.74 12.17 34.40
C ALA A 592 -3.99 11.52 33.03
N ALA A 593 -3.35 11.99 31.97
CA ALA A 593 -3.46 11.40 30.64
C ALA A 593 -2.91 9.96 30.60
N GLU A 594 -1.71 9.74 31.16
CA GLU A 594 -1.10 8.40 31.24
C GLU A 594 -1.97 7.42 32.04
N ALA A 595 -2.63 7.87 33.11
CA ALA A 595 -3.53 7.05 33.90
C ALA A 595 -4.80 6.60 33.15
N GLU A 596 -5.27 7.38 32.20
CA GLU A 596 -6.41 7.04 31.31
C GLU A 596 -6.02 6.09 30.15
N GLY A 597 -4.77 5.63 30.09
CA GLY A 597 -4.34 4.62 29.15
C GLY A 597 -4.13 5.11 27.72
N VAL A 598 -4.06 6.42 27.48
CA VAL A 598 -3.89 7.02 26.15
C VAL A 598 -2.57 6.62 25.47
N SER A 599 -2.48 6.77 24.14
CA SER A 599 -1.28 6.43 23.33
C SER A 599 -0.14 7.43 23.44
N GLY A 600 -0.18 8.32 24.39
CA GLY A 600 0.79 9.39 24.61
C GLY A 600 0.11 10.74 24.73
N TRP A 601 0.89 11.81 24.55
CA TRP A 601 0.43 13.18 24.72
C TRP A 601 1.32 14.16 23.95
N ILE A 602 0.83 15.38 23.74
CA ILE A 602 1.56 16.44 23.04
C ILE A 602 1.55 17.69 23.93
N LEU A 603 2.71 18.25 24.25
CA LEU A 603 2.80 19.53 24.95
C LEU A 603 2.69 20.70 23.96
N TRP A 604 1.77 21.60 24.25
CA TRP A 604 1.58 22.84 23.49
C TRP A 604 2.22 24.03 24.21
N ASN A 605 3.23 24.63 23.59
CA ASN A 605 3.75 25.96 23.92
C ASN A 605 4.10 26.69 22.63
N ALA A 606 3.38 27.78 22.34
CA ALA A 606 3.56 28.54 21.09
C ALA A 606 4.94 29.23 20.99
N ALA A 607 5.61 29.47 22.15
CA ALA A 607 6.95 30.03 22.21
C ALA A 607 8.06 28.98 22.20
N THR A 608 7.71 27.68 22.20
CA THR A 608 8.64 26.54 22.33
C THR A 608 9.47 26.54 23.64
N GLU A 609 8.96 27.20 24.68
CA GLU A 609 9.57 27.25 26.02
C GLU A 609 8.90 26.22 26.94
N PHE A 610 9.42 24.97 26.93
CA PHE A 610 8.80 23.86 27.64
C PHE A 610 9.26 23.72 29.09
N SER A 611 8.36 23.23 29.94
CA SER A 611 8.61 22.92 31.36
C SER A 611 9.39 21.61 31.50
N VAL A 612 10.69 21.60 31.17
CA VAL A 612 11.56 20.41 31.16
C VAL A 612 11.55 19.64 32.48
N ASP A 613 11.50 20.35 33.62
CA ASP A 613 11.44 19.74 34.96
C ASP A 613 10.14 18.93 35.20
N ALA A 614 9.14 19.04 34.32
CA ALA A 614 7.94 18.20 34.34
C ALA A 614 8.17 16.84 33.70
N LEU A 615 9.19 16.69 32.88
CA LEU A 615 9.46 15.48 32.09
C LEU A 615 10.29 14.46 32.85
N LYS A 616 10.02 13.18 32.65
CA LYS A 616 10.86 12.11 33.19
C LYS A 616 12.17 12.04 32.40
N PRO A 617 13.29 11.64 33.01
CA PRO A 617 14.53 11.39 32.25
C PRO A 617 14.34 10.37 31.14
N ALA A 618 15.19 10.44 30.13
CA ALA A 618 15.27 9.42 29.09
C ALA A 618 15.51 8.03 29.69
N SER A 619 14.83 7.01 29.17
CA SER A 619 14.86 5.63 29.68
C SER A 619 16.04 4.82 29.10
#